data_34d0f2392e2dd0eeea017224c6277ab8
#
_entry.id   34d0f2392e2dd0eeea017224c6277ab8
#
_cell.length_a   1.000
_cell.length_b   1.000
_cell.length_c   1.000
_cell.angle_alpha   90.00
_cell.angle_beta   90.00
_cell.angle_gamma   90.00
#
_symmetry.space_group_name_H-M   'P 1'
#
loop_
_entity.id
_entity.type
_entity.pdbx_description
1 polymer ?
#
loop_
_entity_poly.entity_id
_entity_poly.type
_entity_poly.pdbx_seq_one_letter_code
_entity_poly.pdbx_strand_id
1 'polypeptide(L)'
;MNKKLVLVTGGAGFIGSHLCERLARDGHRVISLDNYFTGSRENHVPAKAFCTAECSPGTCKVHRGVDYREGHTKDIEKHISETPDLIYHLGEYSRVEKSFEDVEQVWDLNQYGTFAVLEFARRRGAKLVYAGSSTKFSDGGLGRDQSPYAWSKASMTELVKNYGDWFGINYAITYFYNVYGPGERAGAMGTVVAIFKEQYKRGLPLGVVAPGTQERIFTHVHDIVEGLMLVGEKGEGDGYGIGSEDTYSILELAKLFNREVISLPERQGNRTQAAVDTAKTRSLGWAPQRSLKEDVAAFVRGTKPEPAPDKRILVFTTTFHPISGPAENALCELMRKMPDVHFDIITAAHAKEALDVPCIVANGTVHRVGFGNRFDKFLLPVLGIHKALSLANKHKYLFSWSIMASYGTLPALIVRKGKLIPLLVTLADQSLSWYERLFLRLILSHTDQVYTSTPEQGRKLISLEARMRARKSLGAGDSFANQIRFAYSAILRKHNVK
;
A
#
# COMPACT_ATOMS: atom_id res chain seq x y z
N MET A 1 -38.41 10.66 1.52
CA MET A 1 -37.63 10.50 2.78
C MET A 1 -37.49 11.86 3.48
N ASN A 2 -37.65 11.92 4.81
CA ASN A 2 -37.40 13.15 5.56
C ASN A 2 -35.91 13.49 5.47
N LYS A 3 -35.58 14.75 5.17
CA LYS A 3 -34.22 15.24 5.09
C LYS A 3 -33.60 15.22 6.48
N LYS A 4 -32.46 14.51 6.64
CA LYS A 4 -31.73 14.37 7.89
C LYS A 4 -30.42 15.17 7.84
N LEU A 5 -29.90 15.55 9.01
CA LEU A 5 -28.53 15.94 9.18
C LEU A 5 -27.70 14.68 9.47
N VAL A 6 -26.77 14.35 8.59
CA VAL A 6 -25.96 13.13 8.66
C VAL A 6 -24.49 13.52 8.84
N LEU A 7 -23.84 12.95 9.84
CA LEU A 7 -22.41 13.05 10.04
C LEU A 7 -21.72 11.78 9.53
N VAL A 8 -20.72 11.92 8.69
CA VAL A 8 -19.85 10.82 8.23
C VAL A 8 -18.44 11.09 8.70
N THR A 9 -17.94 10.31 9.65
CA THR A 9 -16.51 10.34 9.97
C THR A 9 -15.73 9.49 8.97
N GLY A 10 -14.56 9.94 8.54
CA GLY A 10 -13.83 9.29 7.44
C GLY A 10 -14.47 9.57 6.06
N GLY A 11 -15.21 10.67 5.92
CA GLY A 11 -15.95 10.99 4.69
C GLY A 11 -15.07 11.41 3.51
N ALA A 12 -13.79 11.68 3.70
CA ALA A 12 -12.81 11.86 2.63
C ALA A 12 -12.05 10.57 2.27
N GLY A 13 -12.36 9.45 2.95
CA GLY A 13 -11.85 8.11 2.66
C GLY A 13 -12.54 7.46 1.45
N PHE A 14 -12.11 6.24 1.09
CA PHE A 14 -12.64 5.50 -0.05
C PHE A 14 -14.16 5.26 0.04
N ILE A 15 -14.61 4.57 1.09
CA ILE A 15 -16.04 4.25 1.27
C ILE A 15 -16.84 5.51 1.65
N GLY A 16 -16.27 6.31 2.56
CA GLY A 16 -16.94 7.48 3.11
C GLY A 16 -17.28 8.54 2.06
N SER A 17 -16.44 8.75 1.05
CA SER A 17 -16.72 9.71 -0.02
C SER A 17 -17.92 9.31 -0.88
N HIS A 18 -18.03 8.02 -1.24
CA HIS A 18 -19.19 7.50 -1.97
C HIS A 18 -20.48 7.58 -1.14
N LEU A 19 -20.37 7.33 0.18
CA LEU A 19 -21.51 7.49 1.08
C LEU A 19 -21.94 8.95 1.19
N CYS A 20 -20.98 9.88 1.35
CA CYS A 20 -21.26 11.32 1.36
C CYS A 20 -21.94 11.78 0.06
N GLU A 21 -21.45 11.33 -1.10
CA GLU A 21 -22.05 11.63 -2.39
C GLU A 21 -23.49 11.13 -2.47
N ARG A 22 -23.73 9.87 -2.08
CA ARG A 22 -25.07 9.28 -2.12
C ARG A 22 -26.04 10.00 -1.20
N LEU A 23 -25.66 10.25 0.04
CA LEU A 23 -26.48 10.96 1.02
C LEU A 23 -26.85 12.38 0.54
N ALA A 24 -25.88 13.12 0.00
CA ALA A 24 -26.11 14.45 -0.53
C ALA A 24 -27.02 14.43 -1.78
N ARG A 25 -26.85 13.43 -2.66
CA ARG A 25 -27.71 13.20 -3.83
C ARG A 25 -29.16 12.91 -3.43
N ASP A 26 -29.36 12.16 -2.34
CA ASP A 26 -30.69 11.86 -1.79
C ASP A 26 -31.28 13.06 -1.00
N GLY A 27 -30.55 14.20 -0.96
CA GLY A 27 -31.04 15.49 -0.41
C GLY A 27 -30.84 15.64 1.10
N HIS A 28 -30.01 14.79 1.75
CA HIS A 28 -29.60 14.97 3.13
C HIS A 28 -28.61 16.13 3.29
N ARG A 29 -28.57 16.75 4.46
CA ARG A 29 -27.49 17.65 4.85
C ARG A 29 -26.35 16.78 5.39
N VAL A 30 -25.18 16.83 4.75
CA VAL A 30 -24.04 15.93 5.08
C VAL A 30 -22.87 16.75 5.62
N ILE A 31 -22.36 16.35 6.77
CA ILE A 31 -21.07 16.81 7.32
C ILE A 31 -20.10 15.64 7.25
N SER A 32 -18.91 15.87 6.68
CA SER A 32 -17.79 14.95 6.66
C SER A 32 -16.73 15.42 7.65
N LEU A 33 -16.37 14.59 8.63
CA LEU A 33 -15.21 14.83 9.52
C LEU A 33 -14.10 13.85 9.18
N ASP A 34 -12.94 14.35 8.76
CA ASP A 34 -11.80 13.53 8.36
C ASP A 34 -10.48 14.20 8.76
N ASN A 35 -9.53 13.44 9.28
CA ASN A 35 -8.19 13.94 9.62
C ASN A 35 -7.18 13.76 8.47
N TYR A 36 -7.62 13.25 7.33
CA TYR A 36 -6.84 12.97 6.13
C TYR A 36 -5.64 12.03 6.32
N PHE A 37 -5.66 11.19 7.35
CA PHE A 37 -4.63 10.17 7.55
C PHE A 37 -4.57 9.18 6.36
N THR A 38 -5.73 8.71 5.91
CA THR A 38 -5.89 7.93 4.67
C THR A 38 -6.85 8.58 3.68
N GLY A 39 -7.63 9.54 4.10
CA GLY A 39 -8.51 10.35 3.27
C GLY A 39 -7.75 11.26 2.31
N SER A 40 -8.45 11.82 1.30
CA SER A 40 -7.87 12.79 0.37
C SER A 40 -8.89 13.83 -0.04
N ARG A 41 -8.41 15.06 -0.22
CA ARG A 41 -9.22 16.15 -0.79
C ARG A 41 -9.67 15.86 -2.23
N GLU A 42 -8.95 14.99 -2.96
CA GLU A 42 -9.35 14.51 -4.29
C GLU A 42 -10.65 13.69 -4.27
N ASN A 43 -11.00 13.11 -3.13
CA ASN A 43 -12.24 12.38 -2.93
C ASN A 43 -13.43 13.30 -2.58
N HIS A 44 -13.21 14.61 -2.46
CA HIS A 44 -14.31 15.53 -2.22
C HIS A 44 -15.24 15.55 -3.42
N VAL A 45 -16.54 15.44 -3.14
CA VAL A 45 -17.55 15.49 -4.19
C VAL A 45 -17.70 16.94 -4.64
N PRO A 46 -17.52 17.25 -5.94
CA PRO A 46 -17.67 18.59 -6.44
C PRO A 46 -19.11 19.09 -6.23
N ALA A 47 -19.28 20.30 -5.74
CA ALA A 47 -20.61 20.90 -5.55
C ALA A 47 -21.47 20.89 -6.85
N LYS A 48 -20.81 20.96 -8.02
CA LYS A 48 -21.44 20.86 -9.34
C LYS A 48 -22.06 19.48 -9.64
N ALA A 49 -21.64 18.41 -8.94
CA ALA A 49 -22.18 17.07 -9.15
C ALA A 49 -23.67 16.94 -8.75
N PHE A 50 -24.16 17.89 -7.96
CA PHE A 50 -25.54 17.92 -7.47
C PHE A 50 -26.44 18.94 -8.16
N CYS A 51 -25.91 19.77 -9.06
CA CYS A 51 -26.69 20.72 -9.83
C CYS A 51 -27.22 20.09 -11.11
N THR A 52 -28.55 20.09 -11.29
CA THR A 52 -29.15 19.92 -12.61
C THR A 52 -28.89 21.17 -13.46
N ALA A 53 -28.96 21.04 -14.78
CA ALA A 53 -28.61 22.09 -15.75
C ALA A 53 -29.38 23.44 -15.57
N GLU A 54 -30.35 23.50 -14.69
CA GLU A 54 -31.20 24.66 -14.43
C GLU A 54 -30.76 25.53 -13.23
N CYS A 55 -29.70 25.16 -12.52
CA CYS A 55 -29.22 25.92 -11.36
C CYS A 55 -28.09 26.86 -11.72
N SER A 56 -28.26 28.17 -11.54
CA SER A 56 -27.20 29.16 -11.63
C SER A 56 -26.21 29.03 -10.43
N PRO A 57 -24.90 29.19 -10.65
CA PRO A 57 -23.92 29.16 -9.55
C PRO A 57 -24.29 30.17 -8.45
N GLY A 58 -24.41 29.70 -7.21
CA GLY A 58 -24.70 30.52 -6.02
C GLY A 58 -26.15 30.65 -5.62
N THR A 59 -27.14 30.19 -6.42
CA THR A 59 -28.57 30.33 -6.13
C THR A 59 -29.26 29.00 -5.78
N CYS A 60 -28.58 27.86 -5.92
CA CYS A 60 -29.14 26.54 -5.65
C CYS A 60 -29.38 26.31 -4.15
N LYS A 61 -30.61 26.57 -3.68
CA LYS A 61 -31.06 26.34 -2.29
C LYS A 61 -31.31 24.85 -1.96
N VAL A 62 -31.32 23.97 -2.97
CA VAL A 62 -31.75 22.58 -2.84
C VAL A 62 -30.61 21.60 -2.65
N HIS A 63 -29.43 21.89 -3.16
CA HIS A 63 -28.28 20.99 -3.09
C HIS A 63 -27.12 21.66 -2.36
N ARG A 64 -27.18 21.68 -1.04
CA ARG A 64 -25.98 21.95 -0.24
C ARG A 64 -25.10 20.73 -0.41
N GLY A 65 -23.93 20.92 -1.01
CA GLY A 65 -22.91 19.88 -1.08
C GLY A 65 -22.51 19.34 0.30
N VAL A 66 -21.54 18.45 0.33
CA VAL A 66 -20.99 17.93 1.58
C VAL A 66 -20.16 19.02 2.27
N ASP A 67 -20.40 19.24 3.55
CA ASP A 67 -19.60 20.14 4.41
C ASP A 67 -18.38 19.35 4.94
N TYR A 68 -17.21 19.55 4.32
CA TYR A 68 -15.96 18.87 4.68
C TYR A 68 -15.23 19.63 5.76
N ARG A 69 -15.05 18.99 6.92
CA ARG A 69 -14.31 19.50 8.07
C ARG A 69 -13.08 18.66 8.32
N GLU A 70 -11.94 19.32 8.45
CA GLU A 70 -10.69 18.67 8.84
C GLU A 70 -10.62 18.57 10.35
N GLY A 71 -10.46 17.36 10.88
CA GLY A 71 -10.36 17.12 12.30
C GLY A 71 -10.32 15.66 12.68
N HIS A 72 -9.81 15.40 13.87
CA HIS A 72 -9.72 14.05 14.42
C HIS A 72 -11.00 13.68 15.15
N THR A 73 -11.45 12.43 15.03
CA THR A 73 -12.64 11.92 15.72
C THR A 73 -12.59 12.04 17.24
N LYS A 74 -11.39 11.93 17.85
CA LYS A 74 -11.22 12.14 19.29
C LYS A 74 -11.57 13.55 19.77
N ASP A 75 -11.50 14.52 18.88
CA ASP A 75 -11.81 15.93 19.13
C ASP A 75 -13.15 16.36 18.51
N ILE A 76 -14.05 15.41 18.24
CA ILE A 76 -15.32 15.61 17.49
C ILE A 76 -16.12 16.78 18.00
N GLU A 77 -16.21 16.99 19.31
CA GLU A 77 -16.96 18.13 19.94
C GLU A 77 -16.39 19.50 19.55
N LYS A 78 -15.10 19.59 19.20
CA LYS A 78 -14.48 20.85 18.74
C LYS A 78 -14.85 21.20 17.30
N HIS A 79 -15.19 20.18 16.51
CA HIS A 79 -15.44 20.31 15.05
C HIS A 79 -16.91 20.29 14.69
N ILE A 80 -17.74 19.64 15.52
CA ILE A 80 -19.17 19.43 15.25
C ILE A 80 -19.99 20.02 16.40
N SER A 81 -20.59 21.17 16.16
CA SER A 81 -21.51 21.83 17.11
C SER A 81 -22.96 21.41 16.92
N GLU A 82 -23.28 20.87 15.75
CA GLU A 82 -24.61 20.44 15.34
C GLU A 82 -25.03 19.15 16.06
N THR A 83 -26.34 18.89 16.02
CA THR A 83 -26.93 17.63 16.50
C THR A 83 -27.37 16.81 15.29
N PRO A 84 -26.53 15.84 14.83
CA PRO A 84 -26.89 14.98 13.72
C PRO A 84 -27.99 13.99 14.11
N ASP A 85 -28.87 13.68 13.15
CA ASP A 85 -29.87 12.60 13.31
C ASP A 85 -29.20 11.21 13.20
N LEU A 86 -28.12 11.11 12.42
CA LEU A 86 -27.46 9.87 12.06
C LEU A 86 -25.96 10.10 11.91
N ILE A 87 -25.18 9.21 12.48
CA ILE A 87 -23.72 9.20 12.38
C ILE A 87 -23.28 7.90 11.71
N TYR A 88 -22.54 7.98 10.61
CA TYR A 88 -21.78 6.86 10.07
C TYR A 88 -20.33 6.98 10.51
N HIS A 89 -19.88 6.05 11.35
CA HIS A 89 -18.51 6.06 11.84
C HIS A 89 -17.63 5.12 11.01
N LEU A 90 -16.93 5.72 10.01
CA LEU A 90 -15.99 5.06 9.11
C LEU A 90 -14.56 5.58 9.28
N GLY A 91 -14.35 6.60 10.12
CA GLY A 91 -13.08 7.29 10.33
C GLY A 91 -12.15 6.56 11.29
N GLU A 92 -11.69 5.38 10.90
CA GLU A 92 -10.84 4.50 11.70
C GLU A 92 -9.65 3.96 10.91
N TYR A 93 -8.62 3.48 11.62
CA TYR A 93 -7.52 2.74 11.02
C TYR A 93 -8.03 1.41 10.44
N SER A 94 -7.61 1.05 9.22
CA SER A 94 -8.24 -0.05 8.47
C SER A 94 -7.27 -1.06 7.84
N ARG A 95 -6.04 -1.20 8.35
CA ARG A 95 -5.04 -2.13 7.78
C ARG A 95 -4.49 -3.11 8.81
N VAL A 96 -4.61 -4.41 8.52
CA VAL A 96 -4.17 -5.49 9.42
C VAL A 96 -2.64 -5.53 9.49
N GLU A 97 -1.96 -5.68 8.35
CA GLU A 97 -0.51 -5.86 8.29
C GLU A 97 0.25 -4.67 8.87
N LYS A 98 -0.14 -3.47 8.47
CA LYS A 98 0.51 -2.24 8.92
C LYS A 98 0.23 -1.91 10.40
N SER A 99 -0.81 -2.47 11.00
CA SER A 99 -1.14 -2.20 12.39
C SER A 99 -0.06 -2.64 13.39
N PHE A 100 0.83 -3.55 12.99
CA PHE A 100 1.99 -3.93 13.81
C PHE A 100 3.10 -2.86 13.85
N GLU A 101 3.16 -2.02 12.83
CA GLU A 101 4.10 -0.90 12.74
C GLU A 101 3.48 0.39 13.31
N ASP A 102 2.17 0.57 13.12
CA ASP A 102 1.41 1.78 13.40
C ASP A 102 0.53 1.65 14.66
N VAL A 103 0.99 0.91 15.70
CA VAL A 103 0.18 0.58 16.89
C VAL A 103 -0.42 1.82 17.56
N GLU A 104 0.36 2.89 17.71
CA GLU A 104 -0.10 4.15 18.32
C GLU A 104 -1.24 4.78 17.51
N GLN A 105 -1.13 4.77 16.18
CA GLN A 105 -2.16 5.28 15.28
C GLN A 105 -3.44 4.44 15.33
N VAL A 106 -3.29 3.10 15.43
CA VAL A 106 -4.43 2.20 15.61
C VAL A 106 -5.17 2.54 16.90
N TRP A 107 -4.45 2.79 17.99
CA TRP A 107 -5.04 3.12 19.27
C TRP A 107 -5.72 4.49 19.24
N ASP A 108 -5.04 5.49 18.71
CA ASP A 108 -5.55 6.85 18.63
C ASP A 108 -6.83 6.95 17.78
N LEU A 109 -6.84 6.31 16.60
CA LEU A 109 -7.97 6.35 15.68
C LEU A 109 -9.11 5.43 16.11
N ASN A 110 -8.83 4.19 16.49
CA ASN A 110 -9.87 3.20 16.73
C ASN A 110 -10.39 3.23 18.16
N GLN A 111 -9.51 3.37 19.18
CA GLN A 111 -9.95 3.36 20.58
C GLN A 111 -10.45 4.74 21.02
N TYR A 112 -9.55 5.74 21.02
CA TYR A 112 -9.93 7.09 21.47
C TYR A 112 -10.93 7.75 20.53
N GLY A 113 -10.75 7.57 19.21
CA GLY A 113 -11.67 8.12 18.21
C GLY A 113 -13.07 7.56 18.35
N THR A 114 -13.22 6.24 18.43
CA THR A 114 -14.54 5.60 18.56
C THR A 114 -15.20 5.92 19.90
N PHE A 115 -14.43 5.93 21.00
CA PHE A 115 -14.96 6.35 22.30
C PHE A 115 -15.54 7.78 22.25
N ALA A 116 -14.81 8.72 21.65
CA ALA A 116 -15.31 10.10 21.53
C ALA A 116 -16.57 10.21 20.66
N VAL A 117 -16.64 9.44 19.57
CA VAL A 117 -17.85 9.38 18.72
C VAL A 117 -19.04 8.78 19.47
N LEU A 118 -18.83 7.76 20.29
CA LEU A 118 -19.86 7.16 21.14
C LEU A 118 -20.41 8.18 22.16
N GLU A 119 -19.51 8.89 22.87
CA GLU A 119 -19.90 9.94 23.82
C GLU A 119 -20.65 11.09 23.11
N PHE A 120 -20.19 11.47 21.92
CA PHE A 120 -20.88 12.48 21.12
C PHE A 120 -22.28 12.01 20.71
N ALA A 121 -22.41 10.77 20.19
CA ALA A 121 -23.70 10.20 19.81
C ALA A 121 -24.67 10.14 21.01
N ARG A 122 -24.16 9.69 22.16
CA ARG A 122 -24.94 9.62 23.42
C ARG A 122 -25.48 10.98 23.85
N ARG A 123 -24.61 12.01 23.87
CA ARG A 123 -24.99 13.37 24.27
C ARG A 123 -25.95 14.05 23.31
N ARG A 124 -25.84 13.75 22.01
CA ARG A 124 -26.67 14.34 20.95
C ARG A 124 -27.95 13.54 20.67
N GLY A 125 -28.11 12.34 21.22
CA GLY A 125 -29.22 11.45 20.91
C GLY A 125 -29.22 10.94 19.47
N ALA A 126 -28.05 10.90 18.82
CA ALA A 126 -27.90 10.52 17.43
C ALA A 126 -27.86 8.99 17.27
N LYS A 127 -28.50 8.47 16.21
CA LYS A 127 -28.30 7.06 15.81
C LYS A 127 -26.87 6.86 15.30
N LEU A 128 -26.20 5.77 15.71
CA LEU A 128 -24.84 5.43 15.27
C LEU A 128 -24.86 4.20 14.35
N VAL A 129 -24.35 4.31 13.14
CA VAL A 129 -23.96 3.19 12.29
C VAL A 129 -22.46 3.02 12.38
N TYR A 130 -22.03 1.93 13.02
CA TYR A 130 -20.62 1.62 13.26
C TYR A 130 -20.10 0.63 12.23
N ALA A 131 -18.95 0.93 11.62
CA ALA A 131 -18.29 0.01 10.72
C ALA A 131 -17.43 -1.00 11.52
N GLY A 132 -18.00 -2.11 11.90
CA GLY A 132 -17.29 -3.23 12.49
C GLY A 132 -16.28 -3.86 11.52
N SER A 133 -15.56 -4.88 11.99
CA SER A 133 -14.61 -5.62 11.14
C SER A 133 -14.92 -7.11 11.14
N SER A 134 -14.89 -7.67 9.94
CA SER A 134 -15.00 -9.12 9.73
C SER A 134 -13.84 -9.92 10.34
N THR A 135 -12.75 -9.26 10.77
CA THR A 135 -11.61 -9.94 11.38
C THR A 135 -11.99 -10.73 12.63
N LYS A 136 -12.99 -10.26 13.40
CA LYS A 136 -13.45 -10.95 14.59
C LYS A 136 -14.07 -12.34 14.32
N PHE A 137 -14.55 -12.57 13.09
CA PHE A 137 -15.19 -13.83 12.70
C PHE A 137 -14.23 -14.78 11.96
N SER A 138 -13.00 -14.32 11.66
CA SER A 138 -12.02 -15.11 10.92
C SER A 138 -11.49 -16.28 11.76
N ASP A 139 -11.11 -17.36 11.07
CA ASP A 139 -10.42 -18.51 11.64
C ASP A 139 -11.13 -19.07 12.91
N GLY A 140 -12.47 -19.21 12.83
CA GLY A 140 -13.28 -19.72 13.93
C GLY A 140 -13.41 -18.78 15.13
N GLY A 141 -13.23 -17.47 14.94
CA GLY A 141 -13.31 -16.45 16.00
C GLY A 141 -11.96 -16.07 16.61
N LEU A 142 -10.89 -16.79 16.27
CA LEU A 142 -9.53 -16.49 16.73
C LEU A 142 -8.94 -15.23 16.06
N GLY A 143 -9.54 -14.77 14.98
CA GLY A 143 -9.07 -13.63 14.20
C GLY A 143 -9.02 -12.30 14.97
N ARG A 144 -9.80 -12.17 16.07
CA ARG A 144 -9.84 -10.94 16.89
C ARG A 144 -8.48 -10.60 17.53
N ASP A 145 -7.68 -11.59 17.87
CA ASP A 145 -6.44 -11.40 18.63
C ASP A 145 -5.18 -11.50 17.75
N GLN A 146 -5.36 -11.64 16.43
CA GLN A 146 -4.26 -11.83 15.48
C GLN A 146 -3.49 -10.56 15.14
N SER A 147 -4.01 -9.36 15.44
CA SER A 147 -3.33 -8.09 15.17
C SER A 147 -3.87 -6.96 16.06
N PRO A 148 -3.08 -5.87 16.26
CA PRO A 148 -3.56 -4.66 16.93
C PRO A 148 -4.85 -4.10 16.32
N TYR A 149 -4.95 -4.10 14.98
CA TYR A 149 -6.16 -3.69 14.26
C TYR A 149 -7.36 -4.58 14.59
N ALA A 150 -7.21 -5.91 14.49
CA ALA A 150 -8.31 -6.82 14.70
C ALA A 150 -8.85 -6.73 16.14
N TRP A 151 -7.93 -6.66 17.12
CA TRP A 151 -8.28 -6.49 18.51
C TRP A 151 -9.02 -5.16 18.76
N SER A 152 -8.49 -4.04 18.23
CA SER A 152 -9.14 -2.74 18.41
C SER A 152 -10.56 -2.70 17.84
N LYS A 153 -10.78 -3.29 16.67
CA LYS A 153 -12.10 -3.35 16.03
C LYS A 153 -13.07 -4.25 16.82
N ALA A 154 -12.60 -5.38 17.34
CA ALA A 154 -13.43 -6.27 18.14
C ALA A 154 -13.85 -5.62 19.46
N SER A 155 -12.91 -5.02 20.20
CA SER A 155 -13.19 -4.34 21.47
C SER A 155 -14.13 -3.14 21.30
N MET A 156 -13.97 -2.34 20.23
CA MET A 156 -14.88 -1.23 19.97
C MET A 156 -16.26 -1.71 19.52
N THR A 157 -16.36 -2.82 18.81
CA THR A 157 -17.66 -3.45 18.51
C THR A 157 -18.41 -3.83 19.81
N GLU A 158 -17.69 -4.39 20.76
CA GLU A 158 -18.26 -4.72 22.09
C GLU A 158 -18.64 -3.46 22.86
N LEU A 159 -17.80 -2.42 22.81
CA LEU A 159 -18.11 -1.15 23.46
C LEU A 159 -19.37 -0.49 22.88
N VAL A 160 -19.56 -0.50 21.56
CA VAL A 160 -20.79 0.02 20.92
C VAL A 160 -22.04 -0.69 21.45
N LYS A 161 -21.98 -2.02 21.59
CA LYS A 161 -23.10 -2.82 22.16
C LYS A 161 -23.38 -2.43 23.61
N ASN A 162 -22.33 -2.35 24.41
CA ASN A 162 -22.44 -1.95 25.82
C ASN A 162 -23.02 -0.55 25.97
N TYR A 163 -22.69 0.39 25.08
CA TYR A 163 -23.30 1.72 25.08
C TYR A 163 -24.81 1.67 24.78
N GLY A 164 -25.24 0.75 23.91
CA GLY A 164 -26.65 0.45 23.70
C GLY A 164 -27.32 -0.02 24.99
N ASP A 165 -26.70 -0.99 25.67
CA ASP A 165 -27.25 -1.60 26.89
C ASP A 165 -27.20 -0.64 28.09
N TRP A 166 -26.09 0.12 28.25
CA TRP A 166 -25.92 1.00 29.41
C TRP A 166 -26.67 2.33 29.30
N PHE A 167 -26.73 2.89 28.09
CA PHE A 167 -27.22 4.27 27.87
C PHE A 167 -28.38 4.37 26.89
N GLY A 168 -28.82 3.25 26.32
CA GLY A 168 -29.96 3.24 25.37
C GLY A 168 -29.67 3.94 24.05
N ILE A 169 -28.40 4.04 23.61
CA ILE A 169 -28.13 4.63 22.30
C ILE A 169 -28.66 3.75 21.19
N ASN A 170 -29.30 4.38 20.17
CA ASN A 170 -29.69 3.65 18.98
C ASN A 170 -28.45 3.42 18.10
N TYR A 171 -28.14 2.16 17.82
CA TYR A 171 -26.98 1.79 17.01
C TYR A 171 -27.30 0.68 16.00
N ALA A 172 -26.49 0.60 14.96
CA ALA A 172 -26.41 -0.56 14.07
C ALA A 172 -24.94 -0.84 13.74
N ILE A 173 -24.54 -2.12 13.78
CA ILE A 173 -23.17 -2.52 13.48
C ILE A 173 -23.12 -3.27 12.15
N THR A 174 -22.32 -2.74 11.23
CA THR A 174 -22.11 -3.32 9.90
C THR A 174 -20.77 -4.01 9.79
N TYR A 175 -20.70 -5.04 8.95
CA TYR A 175 -19.49 -5.78 8.65
C TYR A 175 -19.34 -5.91 7.14
N PHE A 176 -18.30 -5.35 6.58
CA PHE A 176 -18.03 -5.51 5.16
C PHE A 176 -16.60 -5.98 4.93
N TYR A 177 -16.40 -6.58 3.76
CA TYR A 177 -15.17 -7.24 3.40
C TYR A 177 -14.46 -6.45 2.30
N ASN A 178 -13.47 -7.05 1.65
CA ASN A 178 -12.60 -6.39 0.71
C ASN A 178 -13.40 -5.57 -0.31
N VAL A 179 -13.51 -4.30 -0.03
CA VAL A 179 -14.26 -3.36 -0.87
C VAL A 179 -13.37 -2.97 -2.05
N TYR A 180 -13.96 -2.98 -3.25
CA TYR A 180 -13.29 -2.55 -4.47
C TYR A 180 -14.17 -1.56 -5.25
N GLY A 181 -13.58 -0.86 -6.23
CA GLY A 181 -14.32 0.02 -7.12
C GLY A 181 -13.66 1.39 -7.32
N PRO A 182 -14.37 2.36 -7.90
CA PRO A 182 -13.84 3.70 -8.13
C PRO A 182 -13.37 4.36 -6.84
N GLY A 183 -12.25 5.10 -6.88
CA GLY A 183 -11.69 5.78 -5.71
C GLY A 183 -10.84 4.91 -4.78
N GLU A 184 -10.73 3.58 -5.04
CA GLU A 184 -9.75 2.75 -4.33
C GLU A 184 -8.32 3.15 -4.68
N ARG A 185 -7.39 2.93 -3.76
CA ARG A 185 -5.99 3.33 -3.94
C ARG A 185 -5.06 2.12 -3.99
N ALA A 186 -4.04 2.21 -4.83
CA ALA A 186 -2.88 1.34 -4.79
C ALA A 186 -1.90 1.81 -3.69
N GLY A 187 -0.88 1.00 -3.39
CA GLY A 187 0.18 1.34 -2.47
C GLY A 187 0.14 0.60 -1.15
N ALA A 188 0.90 1.08 -0.15
CA ALA A 188 1.07 0.40 1.15
C ALA A 188 -0.24 0.28 1.94
N MET A 189 -1.12 1.27 1.79
CA MET A 189 -2.46 1.30 2.38
C MET A 189 -3.55 0.93 1.35
N GLY A 190 -3.16 0.34 0.22
CA GLY A 190 -4.04 0.03 -0.90
C GLY A 190 -4.81 -1.27 -0.76
N THR A 191 -5.81 -1.44 -1.63
CA THR A 191 -6.53 -2.71 -1.80
C THR A 191 -5.80 -3.60 -2.81
N VAL A 192 -6.00 -4.91 -2.75
CA VAL A 192 -5.37 -5.83 -3.69
C VAL A 192 -5.83 -5.59 -5.13
N VAL A 193 -7.11 -5.23 -5.32
CA VAL A 193 -7.67 -4.94 -6.65
C VAL A 193 -7.02 -3.69 -7.24
N ALA A 194 -6.90 -2.61 -6.45
CA ALA A 194 -6.22 -1.39 -6.91
C ALA A 194 -4.73 -1.62 -7.21
N ILE A 195 -4.05 -2.42 -6.38
CA ILE A 195 -2.65 -2.78 -6.62
C ILE A 195 -2.51 -3.52 -7.96
N PHE A 196 -3.39 -4.50 -8.23
CA PHE A 196 -3.36 -5.24 -9.49
C PHE A 196 -3.73 -4.37 -10.69
N LYS A 197 -4.73 -3.47 -10.57
CA LYS A 197 -5.08 -2.49 -11.60
C LYS A 197 -3.89 -1.58 -11.93
N GLU A 198 -3.16 -1.11 -10.92
CA GLU A 198 -1.98 -0.27 -11.11
C GLU A 198 -0.81 -1.03 -11.74
N GLN A 199 -0.53 -2.26 -11.27
CA GLN A 199 0.49 -3.12 -11.86
C GLN A 199 0.15 -3.42 -13.35
N TYR A 200 -1.12 -3.70 -13.65
CA TYR A 200 -1.59 -3.91 -15.01
C TYR A 200 -1.34 -2.70 -15.91
N LYS A 201 -1.75 -1.48 -15.47
CA LYS A 201 -1.52 -0.23 -16.21
C LYS A 201 -0.06 -0.04 -16.55
N ARG A 202 0.82 -0.31 -15.61
CA ARG A 202 2.27 -0.18 -15.74
C ARG A 202 2.95 -1.33 -16.47
N GLY A 203 2.20 -2.27 -17.02
CA GLY A 203 2.75 -3.43 -17.72
C GLY A 203 3.57 -4.39 -16.84
N LEU A 204 3.42 -4.33 -15.51
CA LEU A 204 4.15 -5.13 -14.54
C LEU A 204 3.47 -6.48 -14.31
N PRO A 205 4.22 -7.53 -13.89
CA PRO A 205 3.62 -8.74 -13.37
C PRO A 205 2.86 -8.48 -12.07
N LEU A 206 1.85 -9.30 -11.78
CA LEU A 206 1.02 -9.18 -10.59
C LEU A 206 1.68 -9.87 -9.40
N GLY A 207 1.88 -9.13 -8.31
CA GLY A 207 2.50 -9.66 -7.10
C GLY A 207 1.48 -10.31 -6.16
N VAL A 208 1.46 -11.64 -6.10
CA VAL A 208 0.59 -12.41 -5.22
C VAL A 208 1.32 -12.84 -3.95
N VAL A 209 0.81 -12.44 -2.79
CA VAL A 209 1.35 -12.85 -1.49
C VAL A 209 1.04 -14.33 -1.24
N ALA A 210 2.08 -15.12 -0.92
CA ALA A 210 1.93 -16.54 -0.64
C ALA A 210 0.97 -16.80 0.54
N PRO A 211 0.26 -17.95 0.51
CA PRO A 211 0.24 -18.97 -0.54
C PRO A 211 -0.57 -18.57 -1.79
N GLY A 212 -1.31 -17.46 -1.77
CA GLY A 212 -2.18 -17.02 -2.87
C GLY A 212 -3.53 -17.73 -2.94
N THR A 213 -3.68 -18.81 -2.22
CA THR A 213 -4.92 -19.63 -2.14
C THR A 213 -5.92 -19.10 -1.10
N GLN A 214 -5.52 -18.11 -0.30
CA GLN A 214 -6.42 -17.47 0.67
C GLN A 214 -7.61 -16.83 -0.03
N GLU A 215 -8.80 -17.22 0.34
CA GLU A 215 -10.05 -16.73 -0.22
C GLU A 215 -10.48 -15.40 0.39
N ARG A 216 -11.09 -14.57 -0.44
CA ARG A 216 -11.66 -13.28 -0.05
C ARG A 216 -12.98 -13.04 -0.78
N ILE A 217 -13.92 -12.49 -0.04
CA ILE A 217 -15.15 -11.95 -0.61
C ILE A 217 -14.87 -10.51 -1.07
N PHE A 218 -15.25 -10.20 -2.30
CA PHE A 218 -15.06 -8.86 -2.88
C PHE A 218 -16.40 -8.21 -3.15
N THR A 219 -16.64 -7.03 -2.57
CA THR A 219 -17.89 -6.31 -2.72
C THR A 219 -17.64 -4.92 -3.31
N HIS A 220 -18.42 -4.56 -4.31
CA HIS A 220 -18.28 -3.25 -4.95
C HIS A 220 -18.69 -2.12 -4.00
N VAL A 221 -17.95 -1.00 -4.02
CA VAL A 221 -18.18 0.13 -3.10
C VAL A 221 -19.61 0.69 -3.15
N HIS A 222 -20.23 0.72 -4.33
CA HIS A 222 -21.62 1.17 -4.43
C HIS A 222 -22.61 0.20 -3.76
N ASP A 223 -22.35 -1.11 -3.80
CA ASP A 223 -23.21 -2.09 -3.10
C ASP A 223 -23.02 -2.00 -1.58
N ILE A 224 -21.79 -1.66 -1.12
CA ILE A 224 -21.54 -1.33 0.29
C ILE A 224 -22.34 -0.08 0.70
N VAL A 225 -22.32 0.97 -0.11
CA VAL A 225 -23.05 2.22 0.18
C VAL A 225 -24.57 1.98 0.25
N GLU A 226 -25.13 1.19 -0.69
CA GLU A 226 -26.55 0.81 -0.62
C GLU A 226 -26.89 0.07 0.67
N GLY A 227 -26.04 -0.87 1.08
CA GLY A 227 -26.20 -1.58 2.35
C GLY A 227 -26.12 -0.65 3.57
N LEU A 228 -25.12 0.26 3.58
CA LEU A 228 -25.00 1.26 4.65
C LEU A 228 -26.22 2.17 4.74
N MET A 229 -26.74 2.62 3.60
CA MET A 229 -27.98 3.45 3.55
C MET A 229 -29.17 2.73 4.17
N LEU A 230 -29.42 1.47 3.77
CA LEU A 230 -30.51 0.66 4.31
C LEU A 230 -30.36 0.40 5.81
N VAL A 231 -29.14 0.08 6.26
CA VAL A 231 -28.85 -0.12 7.69
C VAL A 231 -29.00 1.19 8.47
N GLY A 232 -28.58 2.31 7.93
CA GLY A 232 -28.77 3.63 8.54
C GLY A 232 -30.24 3.98 8.72
N GLU A 233 -31.08 3.62 7.77
CA GLU A 233 -32.50 3.87 7.80
C GLU A 233 -33.26 2.89 8.72
N LYS A 234 -33.03 1.58 8.59
CA LYS A 234 -33.87 0.52 9.16
C LYS A 234 -33.14 -0.40 10.16
N GLY A 235 -31.80 -0.36 10.18
CA GLY A 235 -31.00 -1.31 10.99
C GLY A 235 -31.00 -0.95 12.47
N GLU A 236 -31.03 -1.98 13.34
CA GLU A 236 -30.90 -1.86 14.79
C GLU A 236 -30.07 -3.02 15.35
N GLY A 237 -29.15 -2.71 16.26
CA GLY A 237 -28.28 -3.67 16.91
C GLY A 237 -27.16 -4.21 16.01
N ASP A 238 -26.69 -5.40 16.30
CA ASP A 238 -25.50 -6.02 15.66
C ASP A 238 -25.89 -6.95 14.48
N GLY A 239 -24.90 -7.28 13.63
CA GLY A 239 -24.95 -8.41 12.70
C GLY A 239 -25.29 -8.06 11.24
N TYR A 240 -25.15 -6.80 10.80
CA TYR A 240 -25.39 -6.42 9.41
C TYR A 240 -24.18 -6.67 8.52
N GLY A 241 -24.02 -7.90 8.03
CA GLY A 241 -23.02 -8.22 7.02
C GLY A 241 -23.40 -7.64 5.65
N ILE A 242 -22.48 -6.91 5.02
CA ILE A 242 -22.61 -6.37 3.67
C ILE A 242 -21.51 -6.98 2.83
N GLY A 243 -21.85 -8.02 2.05
CA GLY A 243 -20.90 -8.79 1.25
C GLY A 243 -21.56 -9.47 0.07
N SER A 244 -20.91 -9.44 -1.10
CA SER A 244 -21.36 -10.19 -2.27
C SER A 244 -21.14 -11.69 -2.06
N GLU A 245 -21.54 -12.49 -3.03
CA GLU A 245 -21.22 -13.93 -3.10
C GLU A 245 -19.91 -14.18 -3.87
N ASP A 246 -19.32 -13.13 -4.45
CA ASP A 246 -18.11 -13.19 -5.24
C ASP A 246 -16.89 -13.51 -4.35
N THR A 247 -16.58 -14.78 -4.24
CA THR A 247 -15.41 -15.28 -3.50
C THR A 247 -14.33 -15.72 -4.49
N TYR A 248 -13.13 -15.17 -4.29
CA TYR A 248 -11.96 -15.50 -5.10
C TYR A 248 -10.74 -15.70 -4.20
N SER A 249 -9.92 -16.67 -4.53
CA SER A 249 -8.53 -16.67 -4.06
C SER A 249 -7.77 -15.51 -4.71
N ILE A 250 -6.68 -15.09 -4.08
CA ILE A 250 -5.85 -14.01 -4.65
C ILE A 250 -5.24 -14.42 -6.00
N LEU A 251 -4.94 -15.72 -6.18
CA LEU A 251 -4.49 -16.27 -7.46
C LEU A 251 -5.60 -16.23 -8.55
N GLU A 252 -6.85 -16.54 -8.20
CA GLU A 252 -7.98 -16.46 -9.14
C GLU A 252 -8.24 -15.00 -9.52
N LEU A 253 -8.22 -14.08 -8.56
CA LEU A 253 -8.31 -12.65 -8.85
C LEU A 253 -7.20 -12.21 -9.81
N ALA A 254 -5.95 -12.62 -9.60
CA ALA A 254 -4.84 -12.28 -10.50
C ALA A 254 -5.06 -12.82 -11.92
N LYS A 255 -5.61 -14.05 -12.06
CA LYS A 255 -5.92 -14.66 -13.37
C LYS A 255 -6.93 -13.83 -14.18
N LEU A 256 -7.85 -13.09 -13.53
CA LEU A 256 -8.82 -12.24 -14.24
C LEU A 256 -8.15 -11.14 -15.07
N PHE A 257 -6.92 -10.73 -14.70
CA PHE A 257 -6.16 -9.71 -15.42
C PHE A 257 -5.35 -10.26 -16.60
N ASN A 258 -5.28 -11.60 -16.79
CA ASN A 258 -4.50 -12.25 -17.83
C ASN A 258 -3.05 -11.72 -17.94
N ARG A 259 -2.35 -11.71 -16.82
CA ARG A 259 -0.96 -11.23 -16.69
C ARG A 259 -0.09 -12.25 -15.97
N GLU A 260 1.23 -12.14 -16.19
CA GLU A 260 2.24 -12.89 -15.43
C GLU A 260 2.05 -12.65 -13.93
N VAL A 261 2.15 -13.70 -13.13
CA VAL A 261 2.02 -13.66 -11.68
C VAL A 261 3.36 -14.00 -11.04
N ILE A 262 3.78 -13.20 -10.08
CA ILE A 262 4.96 -13.49 -9.24
C ILE A 262 4.54 -13.74 -7.81
N SER A 263 5.10 -14.79 -7.19
CA SER A 263 4.86 -15.09 -5.78
C SER A 263 5.66 -14.14 -4.90
N LEU A 264 4.97 -13.57 -3.92
CA LEU A 264 5.56 -12.72 -2.88
C LEU A 264 5.56 -13.48 -1.55
N PRO A 265 6.52 -13.23 -0.63
CA PRO A 265 6.55 -13.89 0.66
C PRO A 265 5.26 -13.72 1.46
N GLU A 266 4.99 -14.70 2.30
CA GLU A 266 3.87 -14.66 3.24
C GLU A 266 3.97 -13.45 4.19
N ARG A 267 2.81 -12.98 4.66
CA ARG A 267 2.70 -11.84 5.56
C ARG A 267 2.11 -12.25 6.90
N GLN A 268 2.56 -11.59 7.95
CA GLN A 268 1.99 -11.74 9.28
C GLN A 268 0.52 -11.28 9.32
N GLY A 269 -0.34 -12.03 10.03
CA GLY A 269 -1.76 -11.69 10.14
C GLY A 269 -2.61 -12.00 8.88
N ASN A 270 -2.07 -12.78 7.94
CA ASN A 270 -2.80 -13.17 6.75
C ASN A 270 -3.86 -14.24 7.10
N ARG A 271 -5.14 -13.89 6.96
CA ARG A 271 -6.29 -14.78 7.24
C ARG A 271 -6.45 -15.82 6.14
N THR A 272 -6.88 -17.03 6.50
CA THR A 272 -7.15 -18.11 5.54
C THR A 272 -8.58 -18.07 5.01
N GLN A 273 -9.57 -17.84 5.87
CA GLN A 273 -10.97 -17.82 5.48
C GLN A 273 -11.72 -16.63 6.08
N ALA A 274 -12.74 -16.15 5.37
CA ALA A 274 -13.67 -15.15 5.85
C ALA A 274 -15.08 -15.45 5.30
N ALA A 275 -16.02 -15.71 6.20
CA ALA A 275 -17.43 -15.83 5.86
C ALA A 275 -18.19 -14.57 6.33
N VAL A 276 -19.16 -14.12 5.54
CA VAL A 276 -20.11 -13.05 5.91
C VAL A 276 -21.49 -13.62 6.01
N ASP A 277 -22.12 -13.46 7.16
CA ASP A 277 -23.56 -13.62 7.25
C ASP A 277 -24.24 -12.31 6.77
N THR A 278 -24.89 -12.37 5.63
CA THR A 278 -25.61 -11.24 5.03
C THR A 278 -27.13 -11.32 5.24
N ALA A 279 -27.64 -12.35 5.91
CA ALA A 279 -29.08 -12.62 6.03
C ALA A 279 -29.84 -11.41 6.62
N LYS A 280 -29.29 -10.81 7.68
CA LYS A 280 -29.90 -9.64 8.32
C LYS A 280 -29.95 -8.41 7.42
N THR A 281 -28.91 -8.17 6.62
CA THR A 281 -28.91 -7.05 5.66
C THR A 281 -29.84 -7.33 4.47
N ARG A 282 -29.88 -8.57 3.99
CA ARG A 282 -30.81 -9.00 2.93
C ARG A 282 -32.28 -8.86 3.36
N SER A 283 -32.59 -9.13 4.61
CA SER A 283 -33.96 -8.94 5.14
C SER A 283 -34.44 -7.47 5.09
N LEU A 284 -33.49 -6.51 5.01
CA LEU A 284 -33.82 -5.10 4.78
C LEU A 284 -34.10 -4.75 3.31
N GLY A 285 -33.93 -5.72 2.39
CA GLY A 285 -34.09 -5.56 0.94
C GLY A 285 -32.78 -5.31 0.21
N TRP A 286 -31.61 -5.51 0.84
CA TRP A 286 -30.32 -5.37 0.18
C TRP A 286 -29.94 -6.62 -0.63
N ALA A 287 -29.37 -6.40 -1.81
CA ALA A 287 -28.69 -7.44 -2.60
C ALA A 287 -27.54 -6.82 -3.40
N PRO A 288 -26.40 -7.53 -3.56
CA PRO A 288 -25.30 -7.05 -4.38
C PRO A 288 -25.73 -7.03 -5.85
N GLN A 289 -25.31 -5.99 -6.58
CA GLN A 289 -25.71 -5.77 -7.98
C GLN A 289 -24.51 -5.84 -8.95
N ARG A 290 -23.27 -5.89 -8.42
CA ARG A 290 -22.05 -5.77 -9.22
C ARG A 290 -21.11 -6.94 -8.99
N SER A 291 -20.51 -7.43 -10.09
CA SER A 291 -19.55 -8.53 -10.07
C SER A 291 -18.13 -8.03 -10.26
N LEU A 292 -17.20 -8.54 -9.43
CA LEU A 292 -15.76 -8.28 -9.55
C LEU A 292 -15.23 -8.71 -10.91
N LYS A 293 -15.67 -9.85 -11.41
CA LYS A 293 -15.24 -10.38 -12.71
C LYS A 293 -15.58 -9.42 -13.85
N GLU A 294 -16.78 -8.86 -13.83
CA GLU A 294 -17.22 -7.90 -14.85
C GLU A 294 -16.46 -6.58 -14.75
N ASP A 295 -16.23 -6.08 -13.54
CA ASP A 295 -15.46 -4.83 -13.28
C ASP A 295 -14.02 -4.99 -13.78
N VAL A 296 -13.35 -6.09 -13.43
CA VAL A 296 -11.99 -6.36 -13.90
C VAL A 296 -11.95 -6.54 -15.42
N ALA A 297 -12.92 -7.26 -16.00
CA ALA A 297 -13.00 -7.44 -17.44
C ALA A 297 -13.22 -6.12 -18.19
N ALA A 298 -14.08 -5.24 -17.65
CA ALA A 298 -14.29 -3.90 -18.20
C ALA A 298 -13.01 -3.06 -18.10
N PHE A 299 -12.32 -3.08 -16.95
CA PHE A 299 -11.05 -2.41 -16.76
C PHE A 299 -9.96 -2.88 -17.75
N VAL A 300 -9.80 -4.19 -17.91
CA VAL A 300 -8.81 -4.79 -18.83
C VAL A 300 -9.10 -4.41 -20.28
N ARG A 301 -10.37 -4.43 -20.71
CA ARG A 301 -10.77 -4.01 -22.06
C ARG A 301 -10.53 -2.50 -22.30
N GLY A 302 -10.80 -1.67 -21.31
CA GLY A 302 -10.67 -0.22 -21.39
C GLY A 302 -9.26 0.32 -21.17
N THR A 303 -8.32 -0.51 -20.73
CA THR A 303 -6.98 -0.07 -20.35
C THR A 303 -5.91 -0.67 -21.25
N LYS A 304 -5.21 0.16 -22.01
CA LYS A 304 -3.99 -0.27 -22.72
C LYS A 304 -2.83 -0.23 -21.72
N PRO A 305 -2.23 -1.38 -21.35
CA PRO A 305 -1.10 -1.37 -20.44
C PRO A 305 0.12 -0.70 -21.11
N GLU A 306 0.96 -0.08 -20.30
CA GLU A 306 2.28 0.33 -20.74
C GLU A 306 3.06 -0.91 -21.25
N PRO A 307 3.98 -0.75 -22.21
CA PRO A 307 4.87 -1.84 -22.58
C PRO A 307 5.57 -2.34 -21.30
N ALA A 308 5.69 -3.64 -21.16
CA ALA A 308 6.42 -4.22 -20.04
C ALA A 308 7.78 -3.51 -19.94
N PRO A 309 8.18 -3.03 -18.75
CA PRO A 309 9.50 -2.43 -18.63
C PRO A 309 10.52 -3.45 -19.10
N ASP A 310 11.50 -3.01 -19.89
CA ASP A 310 12.65 -3.82 -20.20
C ASP A 310 13.13 -4.43 -18.88
N LYS A 311 13.28 -5.75 -18.83
CA LYS A 311 13.78 -6.42 -17.62
C LYS A 311 15.28 -6.08 -17.46
N ARG A 312 15.55 -4.83 -17.06
CA ARG A 312 16.89 -4.29 -16.92
C ARG A 312 17.20 -3.95 -15.47
N ILE A 313 18.42 -4.28 -15.05
CA ILE A 313 18.98 -3.93 -13.74
C ILE A 313 20.19 -3.04 -13.98
N LEU A 314 20.24 -1.90 -13.29
CA LEU A 314 21.38 -1.01 -13.32
C LEU A 314 22.31 -1.35 -12.16
N VAL A 315 23.50 -1.88 -12.46
CA VAL A 315 24.47 -2.37 -11.46
C VAL A 315 25.61 -1.38 -11.29
N PHE A 316 25.99 -1.13 -10.05
CA PHE A 316 27.14 -0.30 -9.70
C PHE A 316 28.14 -1.14 -8.92
N THR A 317 29.38 -1.17 -9.39
CA THR A 317 30.49 -1.81 -8.71
C THR A 317 31.79 -1.02 -8.94
N THR A 318 32.73 -1.08 -8.01
CA THR A 318 34.02 -0.40 -8.17
C THR A 318 34.95 -1.14 -9.13
N THR A 319 34.82 -2.47 -9.19
CA THR A 319 35.61 -3.37 -10.06
C THR A 319 34.68 -4.30 -10.80
N PHE A 320 35.07 -4.72 -11.99
CA PHE A 320 34.44 -5.80 -12.75
C PHE A 320 35.45 -6.40 -13.71
N HIS A 321 35.13 -7.60 -14.25
CA HIS A 321 36.01 -8.32 -15.16
C HIS A 321 36.76 -7.38 -16.15
N PRO A 322 38.08 -7.53 -16.38
CA PRO A 322 38.97 -8.67 -16.03
C PRO A 322 39.45 -8.68 -14.56
N ILE A 323 39.26 -7.61 -13.80
CA ILE A 323 39.53 -7.57 -12.36
C ILE A 323 38.29 -8.08 -11.64
N SER A 324 38.33 -9.31 -11.14
CA SER A 324 37.16 -9.92 -10.46
C SER A 324 37.55 -10.43 -9.08
N GLY A 325 36.59 -10.30 -8.18
CA GLY A 325 36.61 -10.85 -6.83
C GLY A 325 35.37 -11.75 -6.59
N PRO A 326 35.19 -12.22 -5.36
CA PRO A 326 34.02 -13.06 -5.03
C PRO A 326 32.67 -12.43 -5.34
N ALA A 327 32.55 -11.10 -5.18
CA ALA A 327 31.28 -10.38 -5.42
C ALA A 327 30.96 -10.27 -6.92
N GLU A 328 31.95 -10.01 -7.76
CA GLU A 328 31.83 -9.95 -9.22
C GLU A 328 31.53 -11.34 -9.81
N ASN A 329 32.16 -12.38 -9.29
CA ASN A 329 31.88 -13.76 -9.69
C ASN A 329 30.45 -14.17 -9.33
N ALA A 330 29.97 -13.80 -8.15
CA ALA A 330 28.59 -14.02 -7.74
C ALA A 330 27.58 -13.28 -8.64
N LEU A 331 27.91 -12.04 -9.06
CA LEU A 331 27.12 -11.30 -10.04
C LEU A 331 27.03 -12.05 -11.37
N CYS A 332 28.17 -12.52 -11.90
CA CYS A 332 28.20 -13.28 -13.16
C CYS A 332 27.40 -14.58 -13.08
N GLU A 333 27.46 -15.28 -11.94
CA GLU A 333 26.64 -16.48 -11.72
C GLU A 333 25.14 -16.15 -11.70
N LEU A 334 24.77 -15.06 -11.05
CA LEU A 334 23.40 -14.59 -11.04
C LEU A 334 22.91 -14.21 -12.44
N MET A 335 23.71 -13.47 -13.20
CA MET A 335 23.37 -13.10 -14.58
C MET A 335 23.09 -14.34 -15.43
N ARG A 336 23.88 -15.42 -15.30
CA ARG A 336 23.64 -16.69 -15.98
C ARG A 336 22.32 -17.36 -15.57
N LYS A 337 21.91 -17.19 -14.28
CA LYS A 337 20.64 -17.75 -13.76
C LYS A 337 19.41 -16.89 -14.13
N MET A 338 19.61 -15.70 -14.69
CA MET A 338 18.56 -14.76 -15.08
C MET A 338 18.73 -14.31 -16.54
N PRO A 339 18.69 -15.22 -17.52
CA PRO A 339 19.00 -14.92 -18.91
C PRO A 339 18.00 -13.95 -19.58
N ASP A 340 16.79 -13.84 -19.01
CA ASP A 340 15.72 -12.93 -19.44
C ASP A 340 15.84 -11.50 -18.88
N VAL A 341 16.88 -11.21 -18.07
CA VAL A 341 17.16 -9.91 -17.47
C VAL A 341 18.45 -9.37 -18.05
N HIS A 342 18.44 -8.13 -18.53
CA HIS A 342 19.65 -7.43 -18.99
C HIS A 342 20.27 -6.62 -17.85
N PHE A 343 21.59 -6.69 -17.74
CA PHE A 343 22.36 -6.00 -16.71
C PHE A 343 23.24 -4.92 -17.34
N ASP A 344 22.99 -3.64 -17.03
CA ASP A 344 23.87 -2.55 -17.35
C ASP A 344 24.81 -2.28 -16.17
N ILE A 345 26.10 -2.58 -16.30
CA ILE A 345 27.07 -2.57 -15.21
C ILE A 345 27.98 -1.34 -15.35
N ILE A 346 27.90 -0.42 -14.40
CA ILE A 346 28.78 0.75 -14.33
C ILE A 346 29.93 0.44 -13.37
N THR A 347 31.16 0.55 -13.87
CA THR A 347 32.39 0.25 -13.12
C THR A 347 33.52 1.19 -13.49
N ALA A 348 34.55 1.29 -12.65
CA ALA A 348 35.76 2.03 -12.98
C ALA A 348 36.65 1.26 -14.00
N ALA A 349 37.38 2.00 -14.86
CA ALA A 349 38.17 1.40 -15.92
C ALA A 349 39.42 0.66 -15.39
N HIS A 350 40.08 1.21 -14.39
CA HIS A 350 41.27 0.70 -13.68
C HIS A 350 42.57 0.49 -14.53
N ALA A 351 42.44 0.12 -15.80
CA ALA A 351 43.51 -0.04 -16.76
C ALA A 351 43.00 0.28 -18.17
N LYS A 352 43.89 0.75 -19.06
CA LYS A 352 43.51 1.09 -20.44
C LYS A 352 43.03 -0.13 -21.22
N GLU A 353 43.67 -1.27 -21.00
CA GLU A 353 43.32 -2.55 -21.65
C GLU A 353 41.93 -3.06 -21.21
N ALA A 354 41.42 -2.59 -20.08
CA ALA A 354 40.12 -2.99 -19.57
C ALA A 354 38.95 -2.21 -20.27
N LEU A 355 39.24 -1.09 -20.94
CA LEU A 355 38.18 -0.25 -21.51
C LEU A 355 37.31 -0.98 -22.55
N ASP A 356 37.92 -1.81 -23.38
CA ASP A 356 37.29 -2.50 -24.50
C ASP A 356 36.95 -3.98 -24.21
N VAL A 357 37.16 -4.46 -22.99
CA VAL A 357 36.83 -5.86 -22.64
C VAL A 357 35.27 -6.03 -22.53
N PRO A 358 34.68 -6.90 -23.33
CA PRO A 358 33.22 -7.14 -23.30
C PRO A 358 32.79 -7.84 -22.01
N CYS A 359 31.49 -7.83 -21.74
CA CYS A 359 30.94 -8.63 -20.65
C CYS A 359 31.08 -10.12 -20.94
N ILE A 360 31.51 -10.89 -19.93
CA ILE A 360 31.64 -12.36 -20.02
C ILE A 360 30.31 -13.11 -20.02
N VAL A 361 29.20 -12.40 -19.79
CA VAL A 361 27.83 -12.95 -19.80
C VAL A 361 27.00 -12.22 -20.85
N ALA A 362 26.35 -12.97 -21.72
CA ALA A 362 25.66 -12.44 -22.90
C ALA A 362 24.55 -11.42 -22.59
N ASN A 363 23.91 -11.51 -21.40
CA ASN A 363 22.85 -10.60 -20.97
C ASN A 363 23.36 -9.39 -20.15
N GLY A 364 24.62 -9.01 -20.32
CA GLY A 364 25.21 -7.87 -19.64
C GLY A 364 25.93 -6.91 -20.56
N THR A 365 25.85 -5.61 -20.27
CA THR A 365 26.65 -4.55 -20.90
C THR A 365 27.48 -3.85 -19.85
N VAL A 366 28.80 -3.82 -20.02
CA VAL A 366 29.74 -3.16 -19.09
C VAL A 366 30.05 -1.76 -19.56
N HIS A 367 29.79 -0.79 -18.73
CA HIS A 367 30.09 0.62 -18.96
C HIS A 367 31.23 1.04 -18.03
N ARG A 368 32.44 1.07 -18.56
CA ARG A 368 33.63 1.49 -17.81
C ARG A 368 33.79 2.99 -17.90
N VAL A 369 33.98 3.60 -16.72
CA VAL A 369 34.17 5.06 -16.60
C VAL A 369 35.53 5.36 -16.01
N GLY A 370 36.20 6.36 -16.57
CA GLY A 370 37.54 6.76 -16.19
C GLY A 370 38.53 6.83 -17.35
N PHE A 371 39.78 6.94 -17.04
CA PHE A 371 40.88 7.15 -17.99
C PHE A 371 41.83 5.91 -18.13
N GLY A 372 41.46 4.79 -17.52
CA GLY A 372 42.24 3.54 -17.53
C GLY A 372 43.41 3.59 -16.55
N ASN A 373 43.22 4.08 -15.34
CA ASN A 373 44.21 4.09 -14.29
C ASN A 373 43.62 3.70 -12.94
N ARG A 374 44.48 3.35 -11.96
CA ARG A 374 44.07 2.88 -10.63
C ARG A 374 43.36 3.94 -9.77
N PHE A 375 43.34 5.20 -10.16
CA PHE A 375 42.61 6.30 -9.50
C PHE A 375 41.16 6.43 -9.98
N ASP A 376 40.79 5.74 -11.05
CA ASP A 376 39.43 5.83 -11.64
C ASP A 376 38.30 5.46 -10.64
N LYS A 377 38.60 4.62 -9.64
CA LYS A 377 37.65 4.32 -8.57
C LYS A 377 37.21 5.55 -7.79
N PHE A 378 38.04 6.59 -7.70
CA PHE A 378 37.70 7.86 -7.05
C PHE A 378 36.95 8.81 -7.98
N LEU A 379 37.05 8.61 -9.29
CA LEU A 379 36.28 9.36 -10.29
C LEU A 379 34.89 8.74 -10.54
N LEU A 380 34.70 7.47 -10.17
CA LEU A 380 33.45 6.75 -10.34
C LEU A 380 32.23 7.50 -9.76
N PRO A 381 32.28 8.16 -8.58
CA PRO A 381 31.17 8.96 -8.07
C PRO A 381 30.68 10.06 -9.02
N VAL A 382 31.57 10.67 -9.78
CA VAL A 382 31.25 11.79 -10.71
C VAL A 382 30.90 11.27 -12.10
N LEU A 383 31.79 10.51 -12.70
CA LEU A 383 31.62 10.00 -14.07
C LEU A 383 30.49 8.96 -14.15
N GLY A 384 30.36 8.16 -13.09
CA GLY A 384 29.28 7.17 -12.97
C GLY A 384 27.88 7.80 -12.91
N ILE A 385 27.73 8.97 -12.28
CA ILE A 385 26.44 9.71 -12.27
C ILE A 385 26.01 10.07 -13.69
N HIS A 386 26.93 10.71 -14.46
CA HIS A 386 26.60 11.11 -15.82
C HIS A 386 26.20 9.91 -16.69
N LYS A 387 26.98 8.80 -16.61
CA LYS A 387 26.67 7.58 -17.34
C LYS A 387 25.34 6.96 -16.91
N ALA A 388 25.10 6.88 -15.61
CA ALA A 388 23.86 6.32 -15.05
C ALA A 388 22.62 7.12 -15.44
N LEU A 389 22.69 8.46 -15.39
CA LEU A 389 21.59 9.33 -15.83
C LEU A 389 21.33 9.19 -17.33
N SER A 390 22.39 9.10 -18.15
CA SER A 390 22.28 8.85 -19.59
C SER A 390 21.55 7.53 -19.88
N LEU A 391 21.92 6.45 -19.18
CA LEU A 391 21.29 5.16 -19.33
C LEU A 391 19.83 5.17 -18.81
N ALA A 392 19.58 5.80 -17.66
CA ALA A 392 18.24 5.93 -17.09
C ALA A 392 17.28 6.83 -17.90
N ASN A 393 17.82 7.67 -18.80
CA ASN A 393 17.01 8.40 -19.79
C ASN A 393 16.63 7.54 -21.00
N LYS A 394 17.44 6.52 -21.32
CA LYS A 394 17.23 5.65 -22.49
C LYS A 394 16.41 4.41 -22.14
N HIS A 395 16.56 3.89 -20.93
CA HIS A 395 15.98 2.63 -20.49
C HIS A 395 15.25 2.78 -19.16
N LYS A 396 14.14 2.04 -18.99
CA LYS A 396 13.47 1.88 -17.70
C LYS A 396 14.12 0.73 -16.94
N TYR A 397 14.61 0.98 -15.74
CA TYR A 397 15.23 -0.03 -14.89
C TYR A 397 14.26 -0.51 -13.82
N LEU A 398 14.26 -1.82 -13.56
CA LEU A 398 13.51 -2.44 -12.47
C LEU A 398 13.97 -1.90 -11.12
N PHE A 399 15.29 -1.89 -10.92
CA PHE A 399 15.95 -1.29 -9.79
C PHE A 399 17.44 -1.03 -10.11
N SER A 400 18.10 -0.26 -9.27
CA SER A 400 19.54 -0.12 -9.25
C SER A 400 20.13 -0.96 -8.13
N TRP A 401 21.28 -1.59 -8.40
CA TRP A 401 21.94 -2.48 -7.45
C TRP A 401 23.40 -2.05 -7.28
N SER A 402 23.76 -1.70 -6.05
CA SER A 402 25.15 -1.45 -5.72
C SER A 402 25.75 -2.68 -5.03
N ILE A 403 26.80 -3.21 -5.65
CA ILE A 403 27.60 -4.30 -5.09
C ILE A 403 28.62 -3.67 -4.16
N MET A 404 28.49 -3.94 -2.86
CA MET A 404 29.22 -3.32 -1.76
C MET A 404 28.90 -1.82 -1.55
N ALA A 405 28.89 -1.40 -0.30
CA ALA A 405 28.72 0.01 0.09
C ALA A 405 30.05 0.76 -0.10
N SER A 406 30.34 1.12 -1.33
CA SER A 406 31.61 1.74 -1.76
C SER A 406 31.36 3.02 -2.56
N TYR A 407 32.40 3.60 -3.12
CA TYR A 407 32.33 4.74 -4.03
C TYR A 407 31.36 4.53 -5.20
N GLY A 408 31.16 3.28 -5.64
CA GLY A 408 30.18 2.92 -6.65
C GLY A 408 28.73 3.15 -6.24
N THR A 409 28.41 3.24 -4.95
CA THR A 409 27.04 3.47 -4.46
C THR A 409 26.60 4.94 -4.60
N LEU A 410 27.52 5.90 -4.61
CA LEU A 410 27.16 7.32 -4.69
C LEU A 410 26.39 7.67 -5.97
N PRO A 411 26.78 7.22 -7.18
CA PRO A 411 25.98 7.39 -8.38
C PRO A 411 24.58 6.80 -8.26
N ALA A 412 24.46 5.62 -7.64
CA ALA A 412 23.18 4.96 -7.44
C ALA A 412 22.22 5.77 -6.55
N LEU A 413 22.71 6.43 -5.50
CA LEU A 413 21.90 7.31 -4.64
C LEU A 413 21.31 8.51 -5.41
N ILE A 414 22.11 9.10 -6.31
CA ILE A 414 21.66 10.23 -7.12
C ILE A 414 20.62 9.80 -8.15
N VAL A 415 20.84 8.69 -8.82
CA VAL A 415 19.86 8.11 -9.76
C VAL A 415 18.57 7.75 -9.06
N ARG A 416 18.65 7.17 -7.84
CA ARG A 416 17.48 6.91 -7.01
C ARG A 416 16.68 8.18 -6.75
N LYS A 417 17.33 9.25 -6.32
CA LYS A 417 16.64 10.51 -5.99
C LYS A 417 16.08 11.21 -7.23
N GLY A 418 16.82 11.23 -8.34
CA GLY A 418 16.46 11.97 -9.55
C GLY A 418 15.51 11.23 -10.49
N LYS A 419 15.56 9.90 -10.54
CA LYS A 419 14.77 9.05 -11.45
C LYS A 419 13.81 8.09 -10.74
N LEU A 420 13.75 8.15 -9.41
CA LEU A 420 12.92 7.27 -8.55
C LEU A 420 13.16 5.77 -8.78
N ILE A 421 14.38 5.40 -9.25
CA ILE A 421 14.77 4.00 -9.42
C ILE A 421 15.13 3.43 -8.05
N PRO A 422 14.48 2.34 -7.61
CA PRO A 422 14.77 1.70 -6.32
C PRO A 422 16.23 1.30 -6.20
N LEU A 423 16.84 1.47 -5.01
CA LEU A 423 18.24 1.12 -4.75
C LEU A 423 18.35 -0.07 -3.80
N LEU A 424 19.06 -1.08 -4.26
CA LEU A 424 19.45 -2.25 -3.51
C LEU A 424 20.97 -2.21 -3.25
N VAL A 425 21.39 -2.49 -2.03
CA VAL A 425 22.82 -2.55 -1.67
C VAL A 425 23.14 -3.91 -1.06
N THR A 426 24.20 -4.55 -1.55
CA THR A 426 24.75 -5.76 -0.95
C THR A 426 25.98 -5.40 -0.13
N LEU A 427 26.10 -5.92 1.09
CA LEU A 427 27.25 -5.76 1.96
C LEU A 427 28.01 -7.08 2.05
N ALA A 428 29.32 -7.04 1.77
CA ALA A 428 30.22 -8.15 1.99
C ALA A 428 30.95 -8.00 3.34
N ASP A 429 31.50 -9.12 3.86
CA ASP A 429 32.21 -9.15 5.13
C ASP A 429 33.61 -8.54 4.97
N GLN A 430 33.74 -7.25 5.24
CA GLN A 430 35.02 -6.55 5.26
C GLN A 430 35.11 -5.66 6.50
N SER A 431 36.28 -5.54 7.07
CA SER A 431 36.60 -4.57 8.13
C SER A 431 36.49 -3.16 7.54
N LEU A 432 35.48 -2.43 7.89
CA LEU A 432 35.27 -1.05 7.43
C LEU A 432 36.14 -0.08 8.21
N SER A 433 36.85 0.78 7.49
CA SER A 433 37.56 1.94 8.05
C SER A 433 36.57 2.97 8.64
N TRP A 434 37.01 3.92 9.44
CA TRP A 434 36.12 4.91 10.10
C TRP A 434 35.35 5.77 9.10
N TYR A 435 35.96 6.16 7.97
CA TYR A 435 35.30 6.96 6.92
C TYR A 435 34.30 6.13 6.13
N GLU A 436 34.54 4.84 5.91
CA GLU A 436 33.58 3.93 5.27
C GLU A 436 32.33 3.74 6.15
N ARG A 437 32.49 3.73 7.48
CA ARG A 437 31.34 3.69 8.42
C ARG A 437 30.48 4.96 8.34
N LEU A 438 31.09 6.12 8.10
CA LEU A 438 30.35 7.38 7.90
C LEU A 438 29.55 7.33 6.59
N PHE A 439 30.18 6.91 5.49
CA PHE A 439 29.53 6.70 4.21
C PHE A 439 28.43 5.63 4.27
N LEU A 440 28.66 4.54 4.99
CA LEU A 440 27.69 3.48 5.18
C LEU A 440 26.39 4.02 5.79
N ARG A 441 26.48 4.91 6.78
CA ARG A 441 25.28 5.53 7.38
C ARG A 441 24.47 6.34 6.36
N LEU A 442 25.15 7.15 5.54
CA LEU A 442 24.52 7.92 4.47
C LEU A 442 23.85 7.00 3.43
N ILE A 443 24.55 5.94 3.03
CA ILE A 443 24.05 4.96 2.07
C ILE A 443 22.81 4.26 2.62
N LEU A 444 22.88 3.72 3.84
CA LEU A 444 21.79 2.96 4.45
C LEU A 444 20.53 3.81 4.67
N SER A 445 20.68 5.09 5.03
CA SER A 445 19.53 6.00 5.22
C SER A 445 18.76 6.27 3.92
N HIS A 446 19.37 6.03 2.75
CA HIS A 446 18.77 6.29 1.44
C HIS A 446 18.61 5.03 0.58
N THR A 447 18.83 3.85 1.12
CA THR A 447 18.69 2.57 0.41
C THR A 447 17.30 1.97 0.65
N ASP A 448 16.74 1.33 -0.36
CA ASP A 448 15.42 0.69 -0.27
C ASP A 448 15.52 -0.72 0.32
N GLN A 449 16.58 -1.45 0.00
CA GLN A 449 16.86 -2.79 0.52
C GLN A 449 18.35 -3.01 0.75
N VAL A 450 18.71 -3.71 1.82
CA VAL A 450 20.08 -4.07 2.15
C VAL A 450 20.17 -5.58 2.32
N TYR A 451 21.19 -6.18 1.72
CA TYR A 451 21.53 -7.60 1.85
C TYR A 451 22.88 -7.77 2.50
N THR A 452 23.01 -8.78 3.34
CA THR A 452 24.25 -9.12 4.02
C THR A 452 24.67 -10.55 3.70
N SER A 453 25.97 -10.82 3.66
CA SER A 453 26.51 -12.16 3.38
C SER A 453 26.33 -13.12 4.55
N THR A 454 26.22 -12.62 5.79
CA THR A 454 26.10 -13.45 7.00
C THR A 454 25.02 -12.93 7.95
N PRO A 455 24.37 -13.83 8.74
CA PRO A 455 23.38 -13.44 9.76
C PRO A 455 23.96 -12.55 10.87
N GLU A 456 25.27 -12.67 11.15
CA GLU A 456 25.96 -11.86 12.17
C GLU A 456 26.08 -10.40 11.74
N GLN A 457 26.39 -10.16 10.45
CA GLN A 457 26.35 -8.82 9.86
C GLN A 457 24.96 -8.22 9.89
N GLY A 458 23.93 -9.02 9.60
CA GLY A 458 22.55 -8.61 9.73
C GLY A 458 22.24 -8.10 11.15
N ARG A 459 22.67 -8.82 12.20
CA ARG A 459 22.48 -8.39 13.61
C ARG A 459 23.27 -7.13 13.96
N LYS A 460 24.51 -6.99 13.51
CA LYS A 460 25.31 -5.76 13.70
C LYS A 460 24.68 -4.56 12.99
N LEU A 461 24.11 -4.75 11.82
CA LEU A 461 23.36 -3.72 11.09
C LEU A 461 22.07 -3.34 11.80
N ILE A 462 21.29 -4.30 12.29
CA ILE A 462 20.06 -4.05 13.05
C ILE A 462 20.36 -3.22 14.31
N SER A 463 21.46 -3.47 15.01
CA SER A 463 21.88 -2.67 16.15
C SER A 463 22.30 -1.23 15.76
N LEU A 464 22.79 -1.03 14.54
CA LEU A 464 23.07 0.28 13.95
C LEU A 464 21.78 0.97 13.48
N GLU A 465 20.85 0.20 12.91
CA GLU A 465 19.53 0.65 12.42
C GLU A 465 18.54 0.97 13.54
N ALA A 466 18.57 0.27 14.67
CA ALA A 466 17.79 0.61 15.85
C ALA A 466 18.07 2.03 16.35
N ARG A 467 19.27 2.56 16.03
CA ARG A 467 19.63 3.97 16.24
C ARG A 467 19.23 4.91 15.10
N MET A 468 18.67 4.39 13.94
CA MET A 468 18.46 5.15 12.71
C MET A 468 17.08 4.97 12.04
N ARG A 469 16.05 4.42 12.74
CA ARG A 469 14.73 4.05 12.19
C ARG A 469 14.81 2.94 11.13
N ALA A 470 14.63 1.73 11.60
CA ALA A 470 14.83 0.44 10.97
C ALA A 470 14.25 0.23 9.56
N ARG A 471 15.04 -0.36 8.70
CA ARG A 471 14.61 -1.09 7.50
C ARG A 471 15.13 -2.52 7.58
N LYS A 472 14.26 -3.51 7.28
CA LYS A 472 14.55 -4.94 7.46
C LYS A 472 15.76 -5.40 6.63
N SER A 473 16.79 -5.97 7.30
CA SER A 473 17.81 -6.80 6.66
C SER A 473 17.28 -8.24 6.52
N LEU A 474 17.48 -8.86 5.37
CA LEU A 474 17.18 -10.27 5.15
C LEU A 474 18.43 -11.10 5.40
N GLY A 475 18.31 -12.12 6.28
CA GLY A 475 19.42 -12.97 6.67
C GLY A 475 19.90 -13.93 5.56
N ALA A 476 21.14 -14.35 5.63
CA ALA A 476 21.71 -15.39 4.78
C ALA A 476 21.05 -16.76 5.07
N GLY A 477 20.56 -17.40 4.04
CA GLY A 477 19.95 -18.74 4.11
C GLY A 477 19.37 -19.18 2.77
N ASP A 478 18.91 -18.24 1.97
CA ASP A 478 18.42 -18.51 0.64
C ASP A 478 19.48 -18.26 -0.42
N SER A 479 19.44 -19.00 -1.54
CA SER A 479 20.34 -18.74 -2.65
C SER A 479 20.24 -17.26 -3.06
N PHE A 480 21.34 -16.62 -3.40
CA PHE A 480 21.44 -15.21 -3.77
C PHE A 480 20.42 -14.83 -4.88
N ALA A 481 20.11 -15.76 -5.80
CA ALA A 481 19.07 -15.59 -6.81
C ALA A 481 17.66 -15.45 -6.20
N ASN A 482 17.35 -16.18 -5.13
CA ASN A 482 16.08 -16.06 -4.42
C ASN A 482 16.02 -14.74 -3.65
N GLN A 483 17.11 -14.27 -3.08
CA GLN A 483 17.20 -12.97 -2.40
C GLN A 483 16.95 -11.82 -3.37
N ILE A 484 17.41 -11.88 -4.62
CA ILE A 484 17.14 -10.85 -5.63
C ILE A 484 15.72 -10.93 -6.15
N ARG A 485 15.16 -12.13 -6.36
CA ARG A 485 13.72 -12.27 -6.66
C ARG A 485 12.85 -11.70 -5.55
N PHE A 486 13.27 -11.89 -4.32
CA PHE A 486 12.62 -11.32 -3.14
C PHE A 486 12.74 -9.79 -3.09
N ALA A 487 13.94 -9.25 -3.35
CA ALA A 487 14.19 -7.81 -3.44
C ALA A 487 13.36 -7.16 -4.54
N TYR A 488 13.31 -7.77 -5.71
CA TYR A 488 12.49 -7.34 -6.82
C TYR A 488 11.02 -7.24 -6.40
N SER A 489 10.52 -8.26 -5.73
CA SER A 489 9.15 -8.29 -5.20
C SER A 489 8.89 -7.21 -4.13
N ALA A 490 9.86 -6.97 -3.24
CA ALA A 490 9.75 -5.97 -2.18
C ALA A 490 9.84 -4.54 -2.73
N ILE A 491 10.64 -4.33 -3.75
CA ILE A 491 10.82 -3.05 -4.46
C ILE A 491 9.56 -2.69 -5.24
N LEU A 492 8.96 -3.65 -5.97
CA LEU A 492 7.68 -3.45 -6.64
C LEU A 492 6.59 -3.01 -5.66
N ARG A 493 6.58 -3.55 -4.42
CA ARG A 493 5.62 -3.14 -3.39
C ARG A 493 5.81 -1.69 -2.93
N LYS A 494 7.05 -1.26 -2.74
CA LYS A 494 7.36 0.05 -2.13
C LYS A 494 7.18 1.21 -3.11
N HIS A 495 7.39 0.98 -4.39
CA HIS A 495 7.27 2.00 -5.45
C HIS A 495 5.91 2.04 -6.15
N ASN A 496 5.01 1.09 -5.86
CA ASN A 496 3.58 1.22 -6.15
C ASN A 496 2.85 2.21 -5.22
N VAL A 497 3.59 2.95 -4.39
CA VAL A 497 3.09 3.80 -3.27
C VAL A 497 3.13 5.30 -3.61
N LYS A 498 3.45 5.70 -4.84
CA LYS A 498 3.33 7.12 -5.22
C LYS A 498 2.46 7.31 -6.44
#